data_01a5b4c1226024f6193047a255edee57
#
_entry.id   01a5b4c1226024f6193047a255edee57
#
_cell.length_a   1.000
_cell.length_b   1.000
_cell.length_c   1.000
_cell.angle_alpha   90.00
_cell.angle_beta   90.00
_cell.angle_gamma   90.00
#
_symmetry.space_group_name_H-M   'P 1'
#
loop_
_entity.id
_entity.type
_entity.pdbx_description
1 polymer ?
#
loop_
_entity_poly.entity_id
_entity_poly.type
_entity_poly.pdbx_seq_one_letter_code
_entity_poly.pdbx_strand_id
1 'polypeptide(L)'
;MSYQQTLWKEIPEVVNEKILKKNNRFKKWEYGYNEDYDFIVISKTGKIGQIIEIQNLRIALPAADEPFKRSKKQEEQYWKKFEYPKELQKIKTRFDWEEYSIDFKEKWYDYIDQEFKRREQGYWFYNNNIPTYITGTHYMYLQWSKIDVGAPDFRESNRLFFIFWEACKADRRCYGMCYLKNRRSGFSF
;
A
#
# COMPACT_ATOMS: atom_id res chain seq x y z
N MET A 1 -0.07 -27.06 5.67
CA MET A 1 0.49 -25.81 5.08
C MET A 1 -0.66 -24.87 4.87
N SER A 2 -0.63 -23.67 5.47
CA SER A 2 -1.74 -22.72 5.31
C SER A 2 -1.73 -22.17 3.89
N TYR A 3 -2.90 -21.96 3.31
CA TYR A 3 -3.12 -21.37 1.98
C TYR A 3 -2.36 -20.03 1.77
N GLN A 4 -2.00 -19.36 2.85
CA GLN A 4 -1.20 -18.14 2.86
C GLN A 4 0.27 -18.35 2.47
N GLN A 5 0.86 -19.51 2.76
CA GLN A 5 2.27 -19.77 2.44
C GLN A 5 2.53 -20.08 0.97
N THR A 6 1.51 -20.50 0.23
CA THR A 6 1.62 -20.80 -1.21
C THR A 6 1.50 -19.57 -2.11
N LEU A 7 0.96 -18.44 -1.61
CA LEU A 7 0.80 -17.19 -2.35
C LEU A 7 1.98 -16.24 -2.21
N TRP A 8 2.89 -16.51 -1.25
CA TRP A 8 4.02 -15.65 -0.94
C TRP A 8 5.33 -16.40 -1.24
N LYS A 9 5.94 -16.13 -2.35
CA LYS A 9 7.37 -16.32 -2.50
C LYS A 9 8.03 -14.98 -2.20
N GLU A 10 8.59 -14.85 -1.01
CA GLU A 10 9.56 -13.78 -0.77
C GLU A 10 10.72 -14.00 -1.73
N ILE A 11 11.05 -12.98 -2.51
CA ILE A 11 12.26 -13.03 -3.29
C ILE A 11 13.41 -13.07 -2.30
N PRO A 12 14.33 -14.04 -2.40
CA PRO A 12 15.41 -14.20 -1.43
C PRO A 12 16.11 -12.87 -1.16
N GLU A 13 16.36 -12.56 0.09
CA GLU A 13 17.05 -11.33 0.55
C GLU A 13 18.31 -11.00 -0.29
N VAL A 14 18.99 -12.05 -0.75
CA VAL A 14 20.17 -11.95 -1.62
C VAL A 14 19.90 -11.22 -2.94
N VAL A 15 18.71 -11.36 -3.52
CA VAL A 15 18.32 -10.64 -4.75
C VAL A 15 18.02 -9.19 -4.43
N ASN A 16 17.30 -8.95 -3.32
CA ASN A 16 17.02 -7.59 -2.85
C ASN A 16 18.32 -6.84 -2.52
N GLU A 17 19.27 -7.47 -1.83
CA GLU A 17 20.57 -6.87 -1.52
C GLU A 17 21.41 -6.58 -2.75
N LYS A 18 21.45 -7.48 -3.73
CA LYS A 18 22.20 -7.25 -4.98
C LYS A 18 21.61 -6.12 -5.81
N ILE A 19 20.29 -6.05 -5.90
CA ILE A 19 19.57 -4.99 -6.60
C ILE A 19 19.79 -3.65 -5.88
N LEU A 20 19.68 -3.63 -4.55
CA LEU A 20 19.85 -2.42 -3.74
C LEU A 20 21.30 -1.96 -3.62
N LYS A 21 22.28 -2.89 -3.57
CA LYS A 21 23.72 -2.55 -3.50
C LYS A 21 24.30 -2.11 -4.84
N LYS A 22 23.82 -2.68 -5.95
CA LYS A 22 24.31 -2.32 -7.31
C LYS A 22 23.78 -0.96 -7.77
N ASN A 23 22.66 -0.53 -7.24
CA ASN A 23 22.09 0.78 -7.52
C ASN A 23 22.26 1.63 -6.26
N ASN A 24 23.22 2.55 -6.31
CA ASN A 24 23.44 3.56 -5.28
C ASN A 24 22.16 3.87 -4.50
N ARG A 25 22.23 3.91 -3.17
CA ARG A 25 21.11 4.21 -2.23
C ARG A 25 20.28 5.45 -2.60
N PHE A 26 20.69 6.22 -3.60
CA PHE A 26 20.09 7.47 -4.04
C PHE A 26 19.39 7.39 -5.39
N LYS A 27 19.45 6.26 -6.12
CA LYS A 27 18.77 6.16 -7.40
C LYS A 27 17.27 5.95 -7.14
N LYS A 28 16.47 6.91 -7.56
CA LYS A 28 15.02 6.72 -7.62
C LYS A 28 14.68 5.76 -8.75
N TRP A 29 13.84 4.79 -8.46
CA TRP A 29 13.28 3.89 -9.45
C TRP A 29 12.11 4.57 -10.16
N GLU A 30 12.04 4.38 -11.47
CA GLU A 30 10.91 4.89 -12.23
C GLU A 30 9.65 4.04 -11.95
N TYR A 31 8.51 4.72 -11.82
CA TYR A 31 7.21 4.07 -11.70
C TYR A 31 6.87 3.35 -13.00
N GLY A 32 6.54 2.08 -12.93
CA GLY A 32 6.20 1.26 -14.08
C GLY A 32 7.05 0.01 -14.21
N TYR A 33 6.99 -0.63 -15.37
CA TYR A 33 7.78 -1.81 -15.66
C TYR A 33 9.25 -1.46 -15.89
N ASN A 34 10.12 -2.21 -15.21
CA ASN A 34 11.57 -2.11 -15.36
C ASN A 34 12.09 -3.33 -16.11
N GLU A 35 12.57 -3.13 -17.34
CA GLU A 35 13.05 -4.21 -18.22
C GLU A 35 14.35 -4.85 -17.72
N ASP A 36 15.28 -4.06 -17.16
CA ASP A 36 16.58 -4.55 -16.73
C ASP A 36 16.50 -5.61 -15.63
N TYR A 37 15.46 -5.54 -14.81
CA TYR A 37 15.29 -6.39 -13.63
C TYR A 37 14.00 -7.19 -13.63
N ASP A 38 13.18 -7.05 -14.66
CA ASP A 38 11.91 -7.75 -14.84
C ASP A 38 10.98 -7.66 -13.61
N PHE A 39 10.69 -6.44 -13.18
CA PHE A 39 9.70 -6.17 -12.17
C PHE A 39 8.94 -4.87 -12.41
N ILE A 40 7.77 -4.74 -11.78
CA ILE A 40 6.91 -3.57 -11.88
C ILE A 40 7.08 -2.73 -10.61
N VAL A 41 7.46 -1.46 -10.75
CA VAL A 41 7.61 -0.51 -9.66
C VAL A 41 6.28 0.19 -9.41
N ILE A 42 5.65 -0.04 -8.25
CA ILE A 42 4.43 0.67 -7.83
C ILE A 42 4.72 1.82 -6.85
N SER A 43 5.99 2.06 -6.56
CA SER A 43 6.42 3.17 -5.70
C SER A 43 6.39 4.48 -6.46
N LYS A 44 5.50 5.40 -6.07
CA LYS A 44 5.43 6.75 -6.64
C LYS A 44 6.57 7.64 -6.17
N THR A 45 7.20 7.32 -5.04
CA THR A 45 8.39 8.05 -4.54
C THR A 45 9.69 7.57 -5.18
N GLY A 46 9.65 6.45 -5.91
CA GLY A 46 10.81 5.80 -6.50
C GLY A 46 11.71 5.09 -5.49
N LYS A 47 11.32 5.00 -4.22
CA LYS A 47 12.04 4.24 -3.19
C LYS A 47 11.40 2.85 -3.06
N ILE A 48 12.20 1.80 -3.20
CA ILE A 48 11.75 0.41 -3.08
C ILE A 48 12.14 -0.13 -1.70
N GLY A 49 11.17 -0.71 -1.00
CA GLY A 49 11.36 -1.38 0.29
C GLY A 49 11.41 -2.90 0.18
N GLN A 50 10.54 -3.47 -0.62
CA GLN A 50 10.40 -4.92 -0.78
C GLN A 50 9.98 -5.25 -2.20
N ILE A 51 10.41 -6.39 -2.72
CA ILE A 51 9.91 -6.97 -3.97
C ILE A 51 9.12 -8.23 -3.61
N ILE A 52 7.90 -8.34 -4.09
CA ILE A 52 7.05 -9.52 -3.91
C ILE A 52 6.69 -10.12 -5.25
N GLU A 53 6.27 -11.37 -5.23
CA GLU A 53 5.78 -12.07 -6.43
C GLU A 53 4.29 -12.41 -6.27
N ILE A 54 3.49 -12.01 -7.26
CA ILE A 54 2.07 -12.33 -7.35
C ILE A 54 1.81 -12.87 -8.75
N GLN A 55 1.37 -14.12 -8.88
CA GLN A 55 1.05 -14.77 -10.16
C GLN A 55 2.18 -14.61 -11.21
N ASN A 56 3.40 -14.91 -10.81
CA ASN A 56 4.63 -14.79 -11.64
C ASN A 56 5.00 -13.33 -12.02
N LEU A 57 4.31 -12.33 -11.51
CA LEU A 57 4.71 -10.93 -11.64
C LEU A 57 5.49 -10.50 -10.40
N ARG A 58 6.68 -9.96 -10.63
CA ARG A 58 7.52 -9.37 -9.58
C ARG A 58 7.14 -7.90 -9.42
N ILE A 59 6.76 -7.52 -8.22
CA ILE A 59 6.24 -6.19 -7.92
C ILE A 59 7.08 -5.55 -6.82
N ALA A 60 7.64 -4.39 -7.13
CA ALA A 60 8.44 -3.60 -6.18
C ALA A 60 7.54 -2.65 -5.39
N LEU A 61 7.40 -2.94 -4.09
CA LEU A 61 6.62 -2.16 -3.15
C LEU A 61 7.41 -0.93 -2.68
N PRO A 62 6.73 0.18 -2.32
CA PRO A 62 7.38 1.35 -1.75
C PRO A 62 8.14 1.03 -0.45
N ALA A 63 9.24 1.74 -0.22
CA ALA A 63 9.88 1.74 1.09
C ALA A 63 8.98 2.45 2.12
N ALA A 64 9.07 2.04 3.38
CA ALA A 64 8.53 2.84 4.47
C ALA A 64 9.33 4.16 4.60
N ASP A 65 8.64 5.27 4.89
CA ASP A 65 9.28 6.59 5.03
C ASP A 65 10.28 6.64 6.19
N GLU A 66 10.01 5.88 7.23
CA GLU A 66 10.90 5.73 8.38
C GLU A 66 11.28 4.26 8.59
N PRO A 67 12.41 3.98 9.28
CA PRO A 67 12.72 2.62 9.67
C PRO A 67 11.53 2.05 10.44
N PHE A 68 10.88 1.07 9.85
CA PHE A 68 9.72 0.43 10.43
C PHE A 68 10.16 -0.40 11.64
N LYS A 69 10.34 0.29 12.78
CA LYS A 69 10.82 -0.33 14.01
C LYS A 69 9.68 -1.09 14.67
N ARG A 70 9.91 -2.37 14.87
CA ARG A 70 9.04 -3.20 15.69
C ARG A 70 9.08 -2.71 17.14
N SER A 71 7.98 -2.24 17.69
CA SER A 71 7.85 -1.97 19.12
C SER A 71 7.12 -3.13 19.78
N LYS A 72 7.43 -3.40 21.07
CA LYS A 72 6.74 -4.45 21.85
C LYS A 72 5.21 -4.27 21.89
N LYS A 73 4.71 -3.03 21.72
CA LYS A 73 3.27 -2.73 21.65
C LYS A 73 2.66 -3.02 20.27
N GLN A 74 3.48 -3.29 19.25
CA GLN A 74 3.04 -3.54 17.87
C GLN A 74 2.99 -5.03 17.53
N GLU A 75 3.33 -5.91 18.47
CA GLU A 75 3.46 -7.34 18.22
C GLU A 75 2.15 -8.05 17.85
N GLU A 76 0.99 -7.44 18.11
CA GLU A 76 -0.33 -8.00 17.82
C GLU A 76 -1.22 -7.04 17.00
N GLN A 77 -0.61 -6.14 16.23
CA GLN A 77 -1.42 -5.18 15.49
C GLN A 77 -2.08 -5.83 14.28
N TYR A 78 -3.39 -5.78 14.31
CA TYR A 78 -4.23 -5.94 13.13
C TYR A 78 -4.61 -4.57 12.61
N TRP A 79 -5.07 -4.51 11.37
CA TRP A 79 -5.62 -3.28 10.81
C TRP A 79 -6.68 -2.68 11.74
N LYS A 80 -6.50 -1.40 12.06
CA LYS A 80 -7.51 -0.59 12.76
C LYS A 80 -7.69 0.72 12.01
N LYS A 81 -8.94 1.15 11.86
CA LYS A 81 -9.23 2.45 11.29
C LYS A 81 -8.58 3.55 12.12
N PHE A 82 -8.04 4.55 11.42
CA PHE A 82 -7.62 5.78 12.08
C PHE A 82 -8.85 6.56 12.53
N GLU A 83 -8.78 7.13 13.72
CA GLU A 83 -9.78 8.08 14.18
C GLU A 83 -9.64 9.36 13.35
N TYR A 84 -10.76 9.79 12.77
CA TYR A 84 -10.80 10.99 11.95
C TYR A 84 -11.52 12.09 12.70
N PRO A 85 -10.83 13.21 13.04
CA PRO A 85 -11.43 14.32 13.73
C PRO A 85 -12.67 14.85 13.00
N LYS A 86 -13.75 15.12 13.75
CA LYS A 86 -15.02 15.57 13.16
C LYS A 86 -14.87 16.85 12.34
N GLU A 87 -13.98 17.75 12.77
CA GLU A 87 -13.67 19.00 12.09
C GLU A 87 -13.14 18.81 10.67
N LEU A 88 -12.46 17.67 10.42
CA LEU A 88 -11.85 17.33 9.13
C LEU A 88 -12.75 16.47 8.23
N GLN A 89 -13.94 16.06 8.68
CA GLN A 89 -14.81 15.14 7.93
C GLN A 89 -15.28 15.69 6.57
N LYS A 90 -15.28 16.99 6.41
CA LYS A 90 -15.67 17.69 5.17
C LYS A 90 -14.53 17.70 4.13
N ILE A 91 -13.28 17.48 4.56
CA ILE A 91 -12.11 17.53 3.69
C ILE A 91 -11.94 16.18 3.00
N LYS A 92 -12.32 16.09 1.74
CA LYS A 92 -12.22 14.86 0.92
C LYS A 92 -11.10 14.92 -0.09
N THR A 93 -10.79 16.10 -0.59
CA THR A 93 -9.78 16.35 -1.61
C THR A 93 -8.76 17.39 -1.16
N ARG A 94 -7.63 17.52 -1.88
CA ARG A 94 -6.68 18.61 -1.64
C ARG A 94 -7.29 19.98 -1.91
N PHE A 95 -8.23 20.09 -2.84
CA PHE A 95 -8.97 21.34 -3.10
C PHE A 95 -9.78 21.78 -1.89
N ASP A 96 -10.52 20.86 -1.27
CA ASP A 96 -11.28 21.20 -0.05
C ASP A 96 -10.34 21.75 1.04
N TRP A 97 -9.12 21.19 1.15
CA TRP A 97 -8.13 21.67 2.10
C TRP A 97 -7.66 23.09 1.81
N GLU A 98 -7.52 23.46 0.55
CA GLU A 98 -7.05 24.79 0.15
C GLU A 98 -8.02 25.91 0.49
N GLU A 99 -9.31 25.61 0.63
CA GLU A 99 -10.36 26.57 0.98
C GLU A 99 -10.37 27.01 2.46
N TYR A 100 -9.66 26.28 3.34
CA TYR A 100 -9.65 26.60 4.77
C TYR A 100 -8.70 27.75 5.13
N SER A 101 -8.99 28.42 6.25
CA SER A 101 -8.16 29.51 6.79
C SER A 101 -6.76 29.04 7.16
N ILE A 102 -5.80 29.97 7.22
CA ILE A 102 -4.40 29.68 7.55
C ILE A 102 -4.29 29.04 8.94
N ASP A 103 -4.94 29.61 9.95
CA ASP A 103 -4.92 29.09 11.32
C ASP A 103 -5.44 27.66 11.42
N PHE A 104 -6.50 27.35 10.66
CA PHE A 104 -7.02 25.98 10.59
C PHE A 104 -6.02 25.03 9.92
N LYS A 105 -5.38 25.47 8.84
CA LYS A 105 -4.36 24.70 8.14
C LYS A 105 -3.15 24.42 9.03
N GLU A 106 -2.65 25.39 9.75
CA GLU A 106 -1.53 25.22 10.70
C GLU A 106 -1.87 24.19 11.77
N LYS A 107 -3.06 24.29 12.37
CA LYS A 107 -3.52 23.34 13.39
C LYS A 107 -3.54 21.89 12.91
N TRP A 108 -3.93 21.65 11.67
CA TRP A 108 -4.21 20.32 11.14
C TRP A 108 -3.26 19.84 10.06
N TYR A 109 -2.23 20.62 9.74
CA TYR A 109 -1.32 20.35 8.61
C TYR A 109 -0.72 18.94 8.66
N ASP A 110 -0.09 18.56 9.76
CA ASP A 110 0.57 17.26 9.89
C ASP A 110 -0.39 16.10 9.73
N TYR A 111 -1.60 16.26 10.29
CA TYR A 111 -2.63 15.22 10.17
C TYR A 111 -3.10 15.03 8.73
N ILE A 112 -3.42 16.12 8.06
CA ILE A 112 -3.90 16.10 6.67
C ILE A 112 -2.80 15.65 5.72
N ASP A 113 -1.57 16.10 5.91
CA ASP A 113 -0.43 15.67 5.09
C ASP A 113 -0.20 14.15 5.19
N GLN A 114 -0.24 13.61 6.40
CA GLN A 114 -0.13 12.17 6.62
C GLN A 114 -1.30 11.40 5.99
N GLU A 115 -2.52 11.92 6.09
CA GLU A 115 -3.69 11.29 5.48
C GLU A 115 -3.57 11.23 3.96
N PHE A 116 -3.18 12.33 3.29
CA PHE A 116 -2.97 12.34 1.86
C PHE A 116 -1.78 11.47 1.43
N LYS A 117 -0.70 11.42 2.20
CA LYS A 117 0.40 10.49 1.95
C LYS A 117 -0.07 9.04 1.97
N ARG A 118 -0.89 8.63 2.94
CA ARG A 118 -1.46 7.27 3.00
C ARG A 118 -2.33 6.96 1.78
N ARG A 119 -3.14 7.92 1.32
CA ARG A 119 -3.98 7.77 0.12
C ARG A 119 -3.18 7.64 -1.17
N GLU A 120 -2.08 8.36 -1.29
CA GLU A 120 -1.26 8.41 -2.50
C GLU A 120 -0.21 7.31 -2.57
N GLN A 121 0.44 7.03 -1.44
CA GLN A 121 1.62 6.17 -1.37
C GLN A 121 1.36 4.82 -0.71
N GLY A 122 0.19 4.67 -0.07
CA GLY A 122 -0.11 3.52 0.75
C GLY A 122 0.44 3.63 2.17
N TYR A 123 0.36 2.52 2.89
CA TYR A 123 0.69 2.51 4.30
C TYR A 123 1.28 1.17 4.72
N TRP A 124 2.29 1.23 5.60
CA TRP A 124 2.89 0.06 6.25
C TRP A 124 2.35 -0.10 7.66
N PHE A 125 1.98 -1.30 8.05
CA PHE A 125 1.62 -1.65 9.41
C PHE A 125 2.05 -3.08 9.73
N TYR A 126 2.02 -3.46 11.01
CA TYR A 126 2.21 -4.85 11.40
C TYR A 126 0.87 -5.57 11.39
N ASN A 127 0.78 -6.67 10.66
CA ASN A 127 -0.36 -7.58 10.69
C ASN A 127 0.11 -8.90 11.29
N ASN A 128 -0.27 -9.17 12.54
CA ASN A 128 0.19 -10.35 13.28
C ASN A 128 1.72 -10.51 13.20
N ASN A 129 2.44 -9.48 13.63
CA ASN A 129 3.91 -9.41 13.65
C ASN A 129 4.61 -9.36 12.28
N ILE A 130 3.88 -9.35 11.17
CA ILE A 130 4.45 -9.34 9.82
C ILE A 130 4.32 -7.91 9.26
N PRO A 131 5.43 -7.28 8.85
CA PRO A 131 5.38 -6.01 8.14
C PRO A 131 4.52 -6.14 6.88
N THR A 132 3.45 -5.37 6.81
CA THR A 132 2.44 -5.50 5.76
C THR A 132 2.20 -4.16 5.10
N TYR A 133 2.39 -4.11 3.79
CA TYR A 133 2.09 -2.94 2.98
C TYR A 133 0.69 -3.04 2.39
N ILE A 134 -0.06 -1.93 2.45
CA ILE A 134 -1.30 -1.74 1.70
C ILE A 134 -1.16 -0.54 0.76
N THR A 135 -1.68 -0.67 -0.45
CA THR A 135 -1.69 0.41 -1.44
C THR A 135 -2.59 1.56 -0.99
N GLY A 136 -2.42 2.75 -1.57
CA GLY A 136 -3.30 3.88 -1.28
C GLY A 136 -4.77 3.59 -1.57
N THR A 137 -5.06 2.86 -2.66
CA THR A 137 -6.41 2.41 -3.00
C THR A 137 -6.97 1.44 -1.96
N HIS A 138 -6.14 0.51 -1.46
CA HIS A 138 -6.55 -0.41 -0.38
C HIS A 138 -6.78 0.35 0.95
N TYR A 139 -5.90 1.31 1.25
CA TYR A 139 -6.08 2.20 2.40
C TYR A 139 -7.43 2.94 2.33
N MET A 140 -7.75 3.53 1.17
CA MET A 140 -9.03 4.21 0.95
C MET A 140 -10.22 3.25 1.15
N TYR A 141 -10.12 2.03 0.64
CA TYR A 141 -11.14 1.00 0.83
C TYR A 141 -11.35 0.69 2.32
N LEU A 142 -10.28 0.41 3.07
CA LEU A 142 -10.37 0.04 4.48
C LEU A 142 -10.79 1.21 5.38
N GLN A 143 -10.31 2.41 5.10
CA GLN A 143 -10.53 3.58 5.96
C GLN A 143 -11.87 4.27 5.70
N TRP A 144 -12.25 4.41 4.42
CA TRP A 144 -13.33 5.31 4.01
C TRP A 144 -14.55 4.63 3.43
N SER A 145 -14.41 3.42 2.89
CA SER A 145 -15.56 2.71 2.32
C SER A 145 -16.51 2.22 3.41
N LYS A 146 -17.79 2.22 3.06
CA LYS A 146 -18.86 1.59 3.83
C LYS A 146 -19.43 0.47 2.97
N ILE A 147 -19.61 -0.69 3.56
CA ILE A 147 -20.30 -1.84 2.97
C ILE A 147 -21.57 -2.11 3.79
N ASP A 148 -22.48 -2.92 3.28
CA ASP A 148 -23.79 -3.17 3.91
C ASP A 148 -23.69 -3.61 5.37
N VAL A 149 -22.63 -4.34 5.72
CA VAL A 149 -22.38 -4.82 7.09
C VAL A 149 -21.50 -3.89 7.92
N GLY A 150 -21.19 -2.69 7.43
CA GLY A 150 -20.38 -1.69 8.14
C GLY A 150 -19.07 -1.33 7.42
N ALA A 151 -17.96 -1.33 8.15
CA ALA A 151 -16.64 -1.06 7.58
C ALA A 151 -16.00 -2.35 7.05
N PRO A 152 -15.26 -2.30 5.94
CA PRO A 152 -14.52 -3.46 5.46
C PRO A 152 -13.36 -3.79 6.42
N ASP A 153 -13.15 -5.10 6.62
CA ASP A 153 -12.01 -5.62 7.37
C ASP A 153 -10.81 -5.88 6.45
N PHE A 154 -9.61 -5.86 7.04
CA PHE A 154 -8.41 -6.27 6.34
C PHE A 154 -8.46 -7.77 6.01
N ARG A 155 -8.20 -8.07 4.74
CA ARG A 155 -8.04 -9.45 4.23
C ARG A 155 -6.84 -9.50 3.31
N GLU A 156 -6.03 -10.53 3.45
CA GLU A 156 -4.83 -10.71 2.63
C GLU A 156 -5.16 -10.86 1.13
N SER A 157 -6.25 -11.53 0.80
CA SER A 157 -6.74 -11.63 -0.59
C SER A 157 -7.02 -10.27 -1.22
N ASN A 158 -7.62 -9.35 -0.44
CA ASN A 158 -7.88 -7.99 -0.89
C ASN A 158 -6.57 -7.21 -1.07
N ARG A 159 -5.61 -7.40 -0.16
CA ARG A 159 -4.30 -6.76 -0.24
C ARG A 159 -3.57 -7.16 -1.52
N LEU A 160 -3.51 -8.44 -1.82
CA LEU A 160 -2.88 -8.96 -3.04
C LEU A 160 -3.58 -8.44 -4.30
N PHE A 161 -4.92 -8.41 -4.28
CA PHE A 161 -5.69 -7.83 -5.38
C PHE A 161 -5.35 -6.36 -5.61
N PHE A 162 -5.34 -5.55 -4.58
CA PHE A 162 -5.04 -4.12 -4.74
C PHE A 162 -3.58 -3.86 -5.16
N ILE A 163 -2.62 -4.66 -4.69
CA ILE A 163 -1.24 -4.57 -5.17
C ILE A 163 -1.15 -4.94 -6.65
N PHE A 164 -1.78 -6.04 -7.04
CA PHE A 164 -1.83 -6.46 -8.44
C PHE A 164 -2.52 -5.41 -9.33
N TRP A 165 -3.61 -4.83 -8.86
CA TRP A 165 -4.30 -3.73 -9.52
C TRP A 165 -3.38 -2.51 -9.76
N GLU A 166 -2.64 -2.08 -8.73
CA GLU A 166 -1.68 -0.99 -8.87
C GLU A 166 -0.53 -1.36 -9.83
N ALA A 167 -0.09 -2.61 -9.83
CA ALA A 167 0.91 -3.09 -10.79
C ALA A 167 0.39 -3.05 -12.24
N CYS A 168 -0.85 -3.50 -12.48
CA CYS A 168 -1.47 -3.40 -13.79
C CYS A 168 -1.60 -1.94 -14.27
N LYS A 169 -1.90 -1.00 -13.38
CA LYS A 169 -1.95 0.42 -13.71
C LYS A 169 -0.57 1.01 -14.00
N ALA A 170 0.46 0.52 -13.33
CA ALA A 170 1.83 0.99 -13.52
C ALA A 170 2.45 0.45 -14.82
N ASP A 171 2.07 -0.73 -15.25
CA ASP A 171 2.61 -1.38 -16.44
C ASP A 171 1.87 -0.95 -17.70
N ARG A 172 2.51 -0.13 -18.53
CA ARG A 172 1.93 0.35 -19.80
C ARG A 172 1.62 -0.75 -20.82
N ARG A 173 2.14 -1.96 -20.63
CA ARG A 173 1.83 -3.13 -21.47
C ARG A 173 0.50 -3.78 -21.08
N CYS A 174 -0.02 -3.46 -19.88
CA CYS A 174 -1.27 -3.99 -19.38
C CYS A 174 -2.47 -3.17 -19.88
N TYR A 175 -3.36 -3.78 -20.64
CA TYR A 175 -4.57 -3.15 -21.15
C TYR A 175 -5.80 -3.37 -20.26
N GLY A 176 -5.71 -4.27 -19.30
CA GLY A 176 -6.81 -4.58 -18.39
C GLY A 176 -6.49 -5.76 -17.48
N MET A 177 -7.40 -6.03 -16.56
CA MET A 177 -7.25 -7.11 -15.60
C MET A 177 -8.52 -7.97 -15.58
N CYS A 178 -8.35 -9.28 -15.68
CA CYS A 178 -9.40 -10.25 -15.42
C CYS A 178 -9.19 -10.87 -14.02
N TYR A 179 -10.20 -10.77 -13.18
CA TYR A 179 -10.17 -11.35 -11.84
C TYR A 179 -11.19 -12.45 -11.68
N LEU A 180 -10.69 -13.69 -11.59
CA LEU A 180 -11.52 -14.85 -11.29
C LEU A 180 -11.55 -15.06 -9.78
N LYS A 181 -12.75 -15.08 -9.21
CA LYS A 181 -12.93 -15.26 -7.78
C LYS A 181 -13.90 -16.38 -7.46
N ASN A 182 -13.67 -17.03 -6.33
CA ASN A 182 -14.64 -17.96 -5.78
C ASN A 182 -15.82 -17.20 -5.13
N ARG A 183 -16.97 -17.85 -5.08
CA ARG A 183 -18.11 -17.35 -4.31
C ARG A 183 -17.68 -17.12 -2.85
N ARG A 184 -18.11 -16.00 -2.25
CA ARG A 184 -17.79 -15.60 -0.86
C ARG A 184 -16.32 -15.24 -0.60
N SER A 185 -15.55 -14.88 -1.61
CA SER A 185 -14.15 -14.44 -1.43
C SER A 185 -13.99 -13.05 -0.79
N GLY A 186 -15.10 -12.38 -0.46
CA GLY A 186 -15.10 -11.04 0.14
C GLY A 186 -14.96 -9.88 -0.85
N PHE A 187 -15.00 -10.16 -2.15
CA PHE A 187 -15.08 -9.18 -3.25
C PHE A 187 -16.47 -9.07 -3.87
N SER A 188 -17.48 -9.60 -3.24
CA SER A 188 -18.86 -9.38 -3.68
C SER A 188 -19.40 -8.15 -2.96
N PHE A 189 -19.75 -7.18 -3.72
CA PHE A 189 -20.63 -6.10 -3.32
C PHE A 189 -22.04 -6.48 -3.71
#